data_5e309df51681190326ad71e10093038d
#
_entry.id   5e309df51681190326ad71e10093038d
#
_cell.length_a   1.000
_cell.length_b   1.000
_cell.length_c   1.000
_cell.angle_alpha   90.00
_cell.angle_beta   90.00
_cell.angle_gamma   90.00
#
_symmetry.space_group_name_H-M   'P 1'
#
loop_
_entity.id
_entity.type
_entity.pdbx_description
1 polymer ?
#
loop_
_entity_poly.entity_id
_entity_poly.type
_entity_poly.pdbx_seq_one_letter_code
_entity_poly.pdbx_strand_id
1 'polypeptide(L)'
;MTLVLKAGLKIDAHQHFWQPLHGDYNWIPENNVTLNRAYGPSDLGPYLKRHGIDGTVLVQAAATLQETEYMLGLADATPSIKGVVGWIDFERPNDMVHLERFAAHPKFLGVRPMIQDIPDVNWMLRPDIEWAFRAIIDMDISFDALGFPVHLPNFLTLITRYPGMRVVYDHCMKPQICDQRKGKDAFSQWASGISRLADETKGVCKFSGIVTEAGNGWSIDELRPFAEHVLNAFAPNRVMC
;
A
#
# COMPACT_ATOMS: atom_id res chain seq x y z
N MET A 1 -1.86 19.87 4.36
CA MET A 1 -2.67 19.92 5.59
C MET A 1 -2.58 18.54 6.23
N THR A 2 -1.80 18.41 7.29
CA THR A 2 -1.59 17.13 7.97
C THR A 2 -2.87 16.76 8.71
N LEU A 3 -3.45 15.59 8.42
CA LEU A 3 -4.58 15.06 9.18
C LEU A 3 -4.06 14.73 10.58
N VAL A 4 -4.21 15.66 11.54
CA VAL A 4 -3.95 15.37 12.95
C VAL A 4 -5.12 14.55 13.46
N LEU A 5 -4.99 13.21 13.42
CA LEU A 5 -5.95 12.31 14.04
C LEU A 5 -5.96 12.58 15.55
N LYS A 6 -7.15 12.67 16.15
CA LYS A 6 -7.28 12.78 17.61
C LYS A 6 -6.56 11.60 18.26
N ALA A 7 -5.77 11.89 19.30
CA ALA A 7 -5.13 10.85 20.09
C ALA A 7 -6.18 9.83 20.58
N GLY A 8 -5.95 8.55 20.31
CA GLY A 8 -6.83 7.45 20.71
C GLY A 8 -7.69 6.81 19.63
N LEU A 9 -7.72 7.33 18.37
CA LEU A 9 -8.44 6.67 17.30
C LEU A 9 -7.71 5.40 16.83
N LYS A 10 -8.45 4.32 16.64
CA LYS A 10 -7.98 3.08 16.01
C LYS A 10 -8.32 3.13 14.53
N ILE A 11 -7.29 3.14 13.69
CA ILE A 11 -7.45 3.24 12.23
C ILE A 11 -6.86 1.99 11.58
N ASP A 12 -7.66 1.31 10.76
CA ASP A 12 -7.16 0.31 9.82
C ASP A 12 -6.46 1.05 8.66
N ALA A 13 -5.18 0.82 8.51
CA ALA A 13 -4.32 1.58 7.58
C ALA A 13 -4.40 1.08 6.14
N HIS A 14 -5.13 0.00 5.84
CA HIS A 14 -5.17 -0.56 4.50
C HIS A 14 -6.39 -1.43 4.26
N GLN A 15 -7.37 -0.92 3.54
CA GLN A 15 -8.49 -1.69 3.03
C GLN A 15 -8.88 -1.22 1.62
N HIS A 16 -9.65 -2.05 0.90
CA HIS A 16 -10.11 -1.78 -0.45
C HIS A 16 -11.63 -1.86 -0.53
N PHE A 17 -12.21 -0.98 -1.34
CA PHE A 17 -13.56 -1.14 -1.90
C PHE A 17 -13.44 -1.21 -3.41
N TRP A 18 -14.33 -1.95 -4.06
CA TRP A 18 -14.33 -2.04 -5.52
C TRP A 18 -15.72 -2.29 -6.06
N GLN A 19 -15.91 -1.89 -7.33
CA GLN A 19 -17.15 -2.04 -8.06
C GLN A 19 -16.84 -2.66 -9.44
N PRO A 20 -17.02 -3.98 -9.62
CA PRO A 20 -16.64 -4.68 -10.87
C PRO A 20 -17.25 -4.07 -12.15
N LEU A 21 -18.41 -3.42 -12.04
CA LEU A 21 -19.05 -2.76 -13.17
C LEU A 21 -18.25 -1.59 -13.76
N HIS A 22 -17.26 -1.06 -13.05
CA HIS A 22 -16.34 -0.05 -13.58
C HIS A 22 -15.38 -0.62 -14.64
N GLY A 23 -15.15 -1.95 -14.64
CA GLY A 23 -14.31 -2.62 -15.64
C GLY A 23 -12.80 -2.54 -15.39
N ASP A 24 -12.37 -1.94 -14.29
CA ASP A 24 -10.96 -1.62 -14.02
C ASP A 24 -10.23 -2.72 -13.22
N TYR A 25 -10.96 -3.73 -12.73
CA TYR A 25 -10.43 -4.73 -11.78
C TYR A 25 -10.05 -6.04 -12.46
N ASN A 26 -9.10 -5.98 -13.39
CA ASN A 26 -8.65 -7.14 -14.18
C ASN A 26 -8.01 -8.27 -13.34
N TRP A 27 -7.70 -8.00 -12.06
CA TRP A 27 -7.17 -8.98 -11.12
C TRP A 27 -8.26 -9.90 -10.53
N ILE A 28 -9.55 -9.56 -10.72
CA ILE A 28 -10.67 -10.38 -10.24
C ILE A 28 -10.96 -11.47 -11.26
N PRO A 29 -10.79 -12.77 -10.92
CA PRO A 29 -11.17 -13.84 -11.84
C PRO A 29 -12.68 -13.86 -12.07
N GLU A 30 -13.13 -13.96 -13.32
CA GLU A 30 -14.56 -13.93 -13.68
C GLU A 30 -15.41 -14.97 -12.94
N ASN A 31 -14.83 -16.15 -12.69
CA ASN A 31 -15.49 -17.26 -12.00
C ASN A 31 -15.40 -17.19 -10.48
N ASN A 32 -14.74 -16.19 -9.91
CA ASN A 32 -14.65 -16.00 -8.46
C ASN A 32 -15.86 -15.23 -7.93
N VAL A 33 -16.95 -15.94 -7.65
CA VAL A 33 -18.21 -15.34 -7.17
C VAL A 33 -18.06 -14.55 -5.87
N THR A 34 -17.04 -14.83 -5.07
CA THR A 34 -16.76 -14.08 -3.84
C THR A 34 -16.19 -12.70 -4.14
N LEU A 35 -15.22 -12.61 -5.04
CA LEU A 35 -14.57 -11.34 -5.37
C LEU A 35 -15.30 -10.57 -6.46
N ASN A 36 -15.99 -11.28 -7.38
CA ASN A 36 -16.69 -10.66 -8.52
C ASN A 36 -18.06 -10.09 -8.12
N ARG A 37 -18.06 -9.25 -7.09
CA ARG A 37 -19.19 -8.42 -6.68
C ARG A 37 -18.70 -7.09 -6.12
N ALA A 38 -19.60 -6.13 -5.99
CA ALA A 38 -19.28 -4.88 -5.31
C ALA A 38 -19.01 -5.12 -3.82
N TYR A 39 -17.99 -4.42 -3.32
CA TYR A 39 -17.72 -4.27 -1.89
C TYR A 39 -17.62 -2.80 -1.56
N GLY A 40 -18.33 -2.38 -0.52
CA GLY A 40 -18.41 -0.98 -0.12
C GLY A 40 -18.50 -0.81 1.39
N PRO A 41 -18.71 0.44 1.84
CA PRO A 41 -18.75 0.78 3.27
C PRO A 41 -19.76 -0.03 4.08
N SER A 42 -20.89 -0.42 3.49
CA SER A 42 -21.90 -1.25 4.16
C SER A 42 -21.43 -2.67 4.46
N ASP A 43 -20.53 -3.22 3.65
CA ASP A 43 -19.96 -4.55 3.88
C ASP A 43 -18.95 -4.52 5.04
N LEU A 44 -18.15 -3.48 5.14
CA LEU A 44 -17.09 -3.35 6.15
C LEU A 44 -17.59 -2.81 7.50
N GLY A 45 -18.60 -1.95 7.48
CA GLY A 45 -19.10 -1.25 8.68
C GLY A 45 -19.39 -2.14 9.89
N PRO A 46 -20.06 -3.30 9.74
CA PRO A 46 -20.29 -4.23 10.85
C PRO A 46 -19.00 -4.76 11.49
N TYR A 47 -17.95 -4.98 10.69
CA TYR A 47 -16.65 -5.45 11.19
C TYR A 47 -15.90 -4.35 11.93
N LEU A 48 -15.89 -3.11 11.42
CA LEU A 48 -15.32 -1.97 12.12
C LEU A 48 -15.94 -1.81 13.50
N LYS A 49 -17.28 -1.85 13.56
CA LYS A 49 -18.00 -1.75 14.84
C LYS A 49 -17.64 -2.90 15.78
N ARG A 50 -17.61 -4.15 15.29
CA ARG A 50 -17.28 -5.34 16.08
C ARG A 50 -15.91 -5.26 16.73
N HIS A 51 -14.91 -4.72 16.00
CA HIS A 51 -13.53 -4.67 16.44
C HIS A 51 -13.12 -3.33 17.06
N GLY A 52 -14.06 -2.38 17.17
CA GLY A 52 -13.82 -1.06 17.75
C GLY A 52 -12.82 -0.25 16.92
N ILE A 53 -12.90 -0.38 15.58
CA ILE A 53 -12.09 0.41 14.64
C ILE A 53 -12.87 1.68 14.29
N ASP A 54 -12.24 2.84 14.48
CA ASP A 54 -12.88 4.16 14.32
C ASP A 54 -12.85 4.66 12.88
N GLY A 55 -12.01 4.08 12.05
CA GLY A 55 -11.92 4.46 10.65
C GLY A 55 -10.88 3.67 9.87
N THR A 56 -10.83 3.95 8.57
CA THR A 56 -9.94 3.22 7.65
C THR A 56 -9.23 4.16 6.69
N VAL A 57 -8.11 3.70 6.15
CA VAL A 57 -7.50 4.26 4.94
C VAL A 57 -7.91 3.39 3.76
N LEU A 58 -8.62 4.00 2.81
CA LEU A 58 -9.04 3.36 1.57
C LEU A 58 -7.91 3.45 0.55
N VAL A 59 -7.42 2.30 0.10
CA VAL A 59 -6.32 2.21 -0.85
C VAL A 59 -6.84 1.73 -2.20
N GLN A 60 -6.32 2.27 -3.29
CA GLN A 60 -6.72 1.93 -4.64
C GLN A 60 -6.59 0.42 -4.91
N ALA A 61 -7.54 -0.15 -5.64
CA ALA A 61 -7.57 -1.54 -6.08
C ALA A 61 -7.42 -1.69 -7.61
N ALA A 62 -7.47 -0.58 -8.34
CA ALA A 62 -7.22 -0.51 -9.77
C ALA A 62 -6.32 0.68 -10.12
N ALA A 63 -5.48 0.51 -11.15
CA ALA A 63 -4.52 1.50 -11.60
C ALA A 63 -5.18 2.49 -12.60
N THR A 64 -6.17 3.25 -12.13
CA THR A 64 -6.90 4.24 -12.94
C THR A 64 -7.20 5.53 -12.17
N LEU A 65 -7.30 6.64 -12.89
CA LEU A 65 -7.74 7.92 -12.31
C LEU A 65 -9.19 7.83 -11.83
N GLN A 66 -10.02 7.09 -12.55
CA GLN A 66 -11.43 6.88 -12.22
C GLN A 66 -11.60 6.18 -10.86
N GLU A 67 -10.74 5.23 -10.56
CA GLU A 67 -10.72 4.57 -9.25
C GLU A 67 -10.41 5.57 -8.14
N THR A 68 -9.43 6.45 -8.35
CA THR A 68 -9.10 7.50 -7.36
C THR A 68 -10.29 8.45 -7.14
N GLU A 69 -10.97 8.86 -8.21
CA GLU A 69 -12.18 9.70 -8.12
C GLU A 69 -13.33 8.98 -7.38
N TYR A 70 -13.55 7.72 -7.69
CA TYR A 70 -14.55 6.88 -7.02
C TYR A 70 -14.28 6.78 -5.52
N MET A 71 -13.04 6.52 -5.13
CA MET A 71 -12.64 6.42 -3.72
C MET A 71 -12.80 7.73 -2.97
N LEU A 72 -12.47 8.87 -3.58
CA LEU A 72 -12.67 10.18 -2.97
C LEU A 72 -14.16 10.48 -2.78
N GLY A 73 -15.00 10.13 -3.75
CA GLY A 73 -16.46 10.23 -3.61
C GLY A 73 -17.01 9.36 -2.48
N LEU A 74 -16.50 8.13 -2.32
CA LEU A 74 -16.86 7.27 -1.18
C LEU A 74 -16.40 7.89 0.15
N ALA A 75 -15.21 8.48 0.17
CA ALA A 75 -14.66 9.10 1.37
C ALA A 75 -15.48 10.33 1.80
N ASP A 76 -16.01 11.11 0.87
CA ASP A 76 -16.90 12.23 1.19
C ASP A 76 -18.22 11.76 1.82
N ALA A 77 -18.78 10.69 1.28
CA ALA A 77 -20.05 10.14 1.73
C ALA A 77 -19.92 9.28 3.02
N THR A 78 -18.70 8.88 3.40
CA THR A 78 -18.49 7.87 4.46
C THR A 78 -17.54 8.39 5.55
N PRO A 79 -18.03 8.77 6.73
CA PRO A 79 -17.22 9.34 7.81
C PRO A 79 -16.13 8.39 8.36
N SER A 80 -16.31 7.07 8.23
CA SER A 80 -15.30 6.10 8.65
C SER A 80 -14.09 6.03 7.73
N ILE A 81 -14.17 6.48 6.47
CA ILE A 81 -13.01 6.62 5.60
C ILE A 81 -12.27 7.90 6.00
N LYS A 82 -11.08 7.73 6.57
CA LYS A 82 -10.24 8.81 7.11
C LYS A 82 -9.20 9.30 6.13
N GLY A 83 -8.85 8.47 5.15
CA GLY A 83 -7.91 8.82 4.13
C GLY A 83 -8.04 7.94 2.89
N VAL A 84 -7.49 8.42 1.80
CA VAL A 84 -7.46 7.75 0.49
C VAL A 84 -6.03 7.73 -0.03
N VAL A 85 -5.54 6.56 -0.41
CA VAL A 85 -4.31 6.39 -1.19
C VAL A 85 -4.73 6.01 -2.60
N GLY A 86 -4.55 6.94 -3.52
CA GLY A 86 -5.00 6.82 -4.90
C GLY A 86 -3.93 6.35 -5.87
N TRP A 87 -4.17 6.61 -7.14
CA TRP A 87 -3.27 6.29 -8.22
C TRP A 87 -3.24 7.42 -9.26
N ILE A 88 -2.09 7.63 -9.87
CA ILE A 88 -1.88 8.40 -11.10
C ILE A 88 -0.91 7.63 -12.00
N ASP A 89 -0.88 7.94 -13.29
CA ASP A 89 0.07 7.35 -14.22
C ASP A 89 1.41 8.12 -14.18
N PHE A 90 2.43 7.53 -13.54
CA PHE A 90 3.76 8.12 -13.45
C PHE A 90 4.45 8.25 -14.82
N GLU A 91 4.02 7.45 -15.80
CA GLU A 91 4.55 7.54 -17.18
C GLU A 91 3.91 8.66 -18.01
N ARG A 92 2.93 9.36 -17.42
CA ARG A 92 2.21 10.49 -18.05
C ARG A 92 2.43 11.80 -17.29
N PRO A 93 3.44 12.61 -17.62
CA PRO A 93 3.66 13.88 -16.93
C PRO A 93 2.45 14.83 -16.93
N ASN A 94 1.55 14.68 -17.89
CA ASN A 94 0.28 15.44 -17.93
C ASN A 94 -0.68 15.07 -16.79
N ASP A 95 -0.49 13.95 -16.12
CA ASP A 95 -1.27 13.55 -14.94
C ASP A 95 -0.93 14.39 -13.69
N MET A 96 0.05 15.30 -13.79
CA MET A 96 0.32 16.31 -12.76
C MET A 96 -0.95 17.08 -12.37
N VAL A 97 -1.77 17.47 -13.34
CA VAL A 97 -3.04 18.20 -13.09
C VAL A 97 -4.03 17.37 -12.27
N HIS A 98 -4.05 16.06 -12.47
CA HIS A 98 -4.87 15.16 -11.67
C HIS A 98 -4.32 15.00 -10.26
N LEU A 99 -2.99 14.86 -10.13
CA LEU A 99 -2.33 14.77 -8.82
C LEU A 99 -2.59 16.02 -7.97
N GLU A 100 -2.43 17.21 -8.56
CA GLU A 100 -2.73 18.49 -7.89
C GLU A 100 -4.19 18.57 -7.43
N ARG A 101 -5.12 18.18 -8.28
CA ARG A 101 -6.55 18.13 -7.94
C ARG A 101 -6.84 17.16 -6.79
N PHE A 102 -6.25 15.96 -6.83
CA PHE A 102 -6.44 14.97 -5.77
C PHE A 102 -5.78 15.42 -4.46
N ALA A 103 -4.57 15.97 -4.52
CA ALA A 103 -3.85 16.46 -3.33
C ALA A 103 -4.56 17.64 -2.64
N ALA A 104 -5.37 18.40 -3.38
CA ALA A 104 -6.23 19.44 -2.80
C ALA A 104 -7.39 18.88 -1.95
N HIS A 105 -7.70 17.58 -2.09
CA HIS A 105 -8.76 16.96 -1.31
C HIS A 105 -8.28 16.61 0.11
N PRO A 106 -9.02 17.02 1.19
CA PRO A 106 -8.54 16.91 2.57
C PRO A 106 -8.30 15.48 3.06
N LYS A 107 -8.88 14.48 2.40
CA LYS A 107 -8.70 13.07 2.73
C LYS A 107 -7.71 12.36 1.80
N PHE A 108 -7.15 13.02 0.79
CA PHE A 108 -6.13 12.41 -0.06
C PHE A 108 -4.80 12.36 0.68
N LEU A 109 -4.25 11.17 0.87
CA LEU A 109 -3.05 10.97 1.67
C LEU A 109 -1.81 10.68 0.83
N GLY A 110 -1.98 10.07 -0.34
CA GLY A 110 -0.86 9.64 -1.15
C GLY A 110 -1.24 8.85 -2.39
N VAL A 111 -0.22 8.30 -3.02
CA VAL A 111 -0.35 7.49 -4.24
C VAL A 111 0.37 6.15 -4.09
N ARG A 112 -0.17 5.14 -4.79
CA ARG A 112 0.38 3.79 -4.86
C ARG A 112 0.44 3.31 -6.30
N PRO A 113 1.55 3.48 -7.01
CA PRO A 113 1.75 2.80 -8.28
C PRO A 113 1.84 1.28 -8.06
N MET A 114 1.32 0.50 -9.02
CA MET A 114 1.26 -0.97 -8.94
C MET A 114 2.59 -1.59 -9.37
N ILE A 115 3.69 -1.22 -8.70
CA ILE A 115 5.07 -1.62 -9.07
C ILE A 115 5.23 -3.13 -9.11
N GLN A 116 4.53 -3.86 -8.25
CA GLN A 116 4.55 -5.33 -8.24
C GLN A 116 4.14 -5.96 -9.57
N ASP A 117 3.31 -5.26 -10.35
CA ASP A 117 2.73 -5.75 -11.60
C ASP A 117 3.48 -5.22 -12.84
N ILE A 118 4.50 -4.38 -12.64
CA ILE A 118 5.33 -3.81 -13.70
C ILE A 118 6.50 -4.78 -13.97
N PRO A 119 6.66 -5.27 -15.22
CA PRO A 119 7.71 -6.26 -15.54
C PRO A 119 9.14 -5.72 -15.34
N ASP A 120 9.36 -4.43 -15.55
CA ASP A 120 10.67 -3.80 -15.34
C ASP A 120 10.90 -3.54 -13.85
N VAL A 121 11.74 -4.36 -13.23
CA VAL A 121 12.13 -4.21 -11.81
C VAL A 121 12.77 -2.85 -11.53
N ASN A 122 13.40 -2.21 -12.54
CA ASN A 122 14.04 -0.92 -12.41
C ASN A 122 13.11 0.26 -12.75
N TRP A 123 11.84 0.00 -13.04
CA TRP A 123 10.87 1.03 -13.42
C TRP A 123 10.92 2.27 -12.51
N MET A 124 10.94 2.08 -11.21
CA MET A 124 10.95 3.18 -10.24
C MET A 124 12.22 4.03 -10.25
N LEU A 125 13.29 3.60 -10.94
CA LEU A 125 14.55 4.34 -11.06
C LEU A 125 14.68 5.09 -12.38
N ARG A 126 13.70 4.98 -13.26
CA ARG A 126 13.68 5.62 -14.59
C ARG A 126 13.63 7.14 -14.47
N PRO A 127 14.39 7.86 -15.33
CA PRO A 127 14.42 9.33 -15.30
C PRO A 127 13.10 9.98 -15.70
N ASP A 128 12.34 9.37 -16.61
CA ASP A 128 11.10 9.93 -17.17
C ASP A 128 9.95 10.00 -16.19
N ILE A 129 10.01 9.26 -15.06
CA ILE A 129 9.01 9.28 -13.99
C ILE A 129 9.45 10.07 -12.74
N GLU A 130 10.65 10.66 -12.74
CA GLU A 130 11.16 11.44 -11.58
C GLU A 130 10.25 12.60 -11.17
N TRP A 131 9.52 13.16 -12.12
CA TRP A 131 8.58 14.25 -11.88
C TRP A 131 7.54 13.88 -10.81
N ALA A 132 7.04 12.64 -10.84
CA ALA A 132 6.01 12.19 -9.91
C ALA A 132 6.55 12.10 -8.47
N PHE A 133 7.76 11.59 -8.27
CA PHE A 133 8.39 11.53 -6.94
C PHE A 133 8.66 12.93 -6.38
N ARG A 134 9.08 13.88 -7.21
CA ARG A 134 9.25 15.28 -6.81
C ARG A 134 7.92 15.91 -6.41
N ALA A 135 6.88 15.71 -7.22
CA ALA A 135 5.54 16.22 -6.93
C ALA A 135 4.95 15.64 -5.62
N ILE A 136 5.14 14.36 -5.34
CA ILE A 136 4.75 13.72 -4.08
C ILE A 136 5.39 14.43 -2.88
N ILE A 137 6.69 14.75 -2.98
CA ILE A 137 7.42 15.46 -1.93
C ILE A 137 6.92 16.89 -1.79
N ASP A 138 6.79 17.63 -2.89
CA ASP A 138 6.37 19.04 -2.89
C ASP A 138 4.95 19.21 -2.34
N MET A 139 4.06 18.23 -2.54
CA MET A 139 2.69 18.22 -2.04
C MET A 139 2.56 17.62 -0.63
N ASP A 140 3.65 17.16 -0.01
CA ASP A 140 3.68 16.48 1.31
C ASP A 140 2.68 15.33 1.43
N ILE A 141 2.57 14.50 0.38
CA ILE A 141 1.74 13.30 0.35
C ILE A 141 2.60 12.04 0.47
N SER A 142 2.01 10.88 0.77
CA SER A 142 2.74 9.62 0.92
C SER A 142 2.95 8.91 -0.42
N PHE A 143 4.03 8.15 -0.49
CA PHE A 143 4.29 7.14 -1.49
C PHE A 143 4.14 5.76 -0.86
N ASP A 144 3.11 5.01 -1.25
CA ASP A 144 2.92 3.64 -0.80
C ASP A 144 3.70 2.69 -1.74
N ALA A 145 4.76 2.11 -1.19
CA ALA A 145 5.68 1.23 -1.90
C ALA A 145 5.12 -0.20 -1.93
N LEU A 146 4.50 -0.59 -3.04
CA LEU A 146 3.97 -1.92 -3.26
C LEU A 146 4.92 -2.72 -4.17
N GLY A 147 5.54 -3.77 -3.64
CA GLY A 147 6.48 -4.58 -4.40
C GLY A 147 6.80 -5.91 -3.73
N PHE A 148 7.59 -6.71 -4.41
CA PHE A 148 8.13 -8.00 -3.97
C PHE A 148 9.58 -7.84 -3.48
N PRO A 149 10.17 -8.87 -2.84
CA PRO A 149 11.56 -8.83 -2.36
C PRO A 149 12.59 -8.44 -3.43
N VAL A 150 12.35 -8.76 -4.69
CA VAL A 150 13.22 -8.38 -5.82
C VAL A 150 13.34 -6.86 -5.99
N HIS A 151 12.35 -6.08 -5.53
CA HIS A 151 12.33 -4.62 -5.63
C HIS A 151 13.03 -3.92 -4.47
N LEU A 152 13.34 -4.61 -3.37
CA LEU A 152 13.90 -4.00 -2.15
C LEU A 152 15.16 -3.15 -2.40
N PRO A 153 16.17 -3.61 -3.18
CA PRO A 153 17.33 -2.79 -3.48
C PRO A 153 17.00 -1.50 -4.23
N ASN A 154 16.01 -1.58 -5.14
CA ASN A 154 15.59 -0.42 -5.93
C ASN A 154 14.78 0.58 -5.10
N PHE A 155 13.92 0.11 -4.19
CA PHE A 155 13.25 1.00 -3.22
C PHE A 155 14.27 1.72 -2.34
N LEU A 156 15.29 1.02 -1.83
CA LEU A 156 16.33 1.67 -1.06
C LEU A 156 17.06 2.76 -1.86
N THR A 157 17.42 2.45 -3.11
CA THR A 157 18.05 3.42 -4.02
C THR A 157 17.14 4.62 -4.28
N LEU A 158 15.85 4.39 -4.56
CA LEU A 158 14.86 5.43 -4.79
C LEU A 158 14.74 6.36 -3.57
N ILE A 159 14.55 5.79 -2.37
CA ILE A 159 14.30 6.55 -1.15
C ILE A 159 15.56 7.34 -0.74
N THR A 160 16.75 6.76 -0.96
CA THR A 160 18.01 7.46 -0.74
C THR A 160 18.16 8.65 -1.71
N ARG A 161 17.70 8.51 -2.95
CA ARG A 161 17.66 9.61 -3.93
C ARG A 161 16.69 10.72 -3.54
N TYR A 162 15.60 10.37 -2.84
CA TYR A 162 14.52 11.27 -2.42
C TYR A 162 14.26 11.24 -0.90
N PRO A 163 15.21 11.71 -0.07
CA PRO A 163 15.15 11.54 1.40
C PRO A 163 14.01 12.31 2.07
N GLY A 164 13.38 13.26 1.35
CA GLY A 164 12.18 13.98 1.81
C GLY A 164 10.87 13.24 1.58
N MET A 165 10.88 12.12 0.85
CA MET A 165 9.67 11.37 0.52
C MET A 165 9.14 10.59 1.73
N ARG A 166 7.85 10.73 2.01
CA ARG A 166 7.13 9.98 3.04
C ARG A 166 6.74 8.62 2.47
N VAL A 167 7.40 7.57 2.94
CA VAL A 167 7.24 6.21 2.38
C VAL A 167 6.50 5.30 3.34
N VAL A 168 5.58 4.54 2.78
CA VAL A 168 4.84 3.46 3.44
C VAL A 168 5.13 2.15 2.69
N TYR A 169 5.72 1.17 3.36
CA TYR A 169 6.01 -0.15 2.79
C TYR A 169 4.78 -1.04 2.94
N ASP A 170 4.12 -1.36 1.84
CA ASP A 170 2.91 -2.19 1.85
C ASP A 170 3.23 -3.66 2.13
N HIS A 171 2.42 -4.29 2.98
CA HIS A 171 2.37 -5.74 3.21
C HIS A 171 3.73 -6.37 3.53
N CYS A 172 4.52 -5.69 4.37
CA CYS A 172 5.88 -6.15 4.74
C CYS A 172 6.76 -6.43 3.52
N MET A 173 6.51 -5.75 2.37
CA MET A 173 7.17 -6.01 1.09
C MET A 173 7.02 -7.45 0.60
N LYS A 174 5.88 -8.08 0.90
CA LYS A 174 5.40 -9.36 0.36
C LYS A 174 6.44 -10.49 0.38
N PRO A 175 6.93 -10.92 1.55
CA PRO A 175 7.87 -12.02 1.64
C PRO A 175 7.28 -13.28 1.01
N GLN A 176 8.02 -13.96 0.14
CA GLN A 176 7.54 -15.14 -0.59
C GLN A 176 7.53 -16.40 0.30
N ILE A 177 6.71 -16.38 1.36
CA ILE A 177 6.70 -17.40 2.43
C ILE A 177 6.43 -18.80 1.89
N CYS A 178 5.51 -18.94 0.92
CA CYS A 178 5.22 -20.24 0.32
C CYS A 178 6.42 -20.89 -0.37
N ASP A 179 7.43 -20.13 -0.77
CA ASP A 179 8.63 -20.66 -1.41
C ASP A 179 9.55 -21.38 -0.43
N GLN A 180 9.47 -21.10 0.88
CA GLN A 180 10.20 -21.88 1.89
C GLN A 180 9.77 -23.35 1.89
N ARG A 181 8.48 -23.63 1.69
CA ARG A 181 8.00 -25.03 1.58
C ARG A 181 8.56 -25.75 0.36
N LYS A 182 9.03 -25.01 -0.63
CA LYS A 182 9.69 -25.52 -1.83
C LYS A 182 11.21 -25.63 -1.67
N GLY A 183 11.72 -25.41 -0.44
CA GLY A 183 13.16 -25.49 -0.14
C GLY A 183 13.98 -24.28 -0.61
N LYS A 184 13.34 -23.16 -0.96
CA LYS A 184 14.02 -21.91 -1.27
C LYS A 184 14.23 -21.09 -0.02
N ASP A 185 15.34 -20.37 0.08
CA ASP A 185 15.56 -19.38 1.13
C ASP A 185 14.80 -18.08 0.83
N ALA A 186 13.52 -18.06 1.19
CA ALA A 186 12.68 -16.88 1.05
C ALA A 186 12.87 -15.87 2.18
N PHE A 187 13.45 -16.28 3.31
CA PHE A 187 13.60 -15.44 4.49
C PHE A 187 14.84 -14.55 4.43
N SER A 188 16.03 -15.13 4.22
CA SER A 188 17.29 -14.38 4.42
C SER A 188 17.43 -13.16 3.50
N GLN A 189 17.09 -13.31 2.22
CA GLN A 189 17.18 -12.22 1.26
C GLN A 189 16.17 -11.11 1.58
N TRP A 190 14.91 -11.48 1.86
CA TRP A 190 13.87 -10.54 2.24
C TRP A 190 14.21 -9.83 3.55
N ALA A 191 14.62 -10.57 4.60
CA ALA A 191 14.96 -10.03 5.90
C ALA A 191 16.11 -9.02 5.83
N SER A 192 17.16 -9.33 5.06
CA SER A 192 18.26 -8.39 4.82
C SER A 192 17.79 -7.09 4.18
N GLY A 193 16.92 -7.18 3.15
CA GLY A 193 16.36 -6.01 2.49
C GLY A 193 15.45 -5.17 3.39
N ILE A 194 14.60 -5.82 4.18
CA ILE A 194 13.70 -5.17 5.15
C ILE A 194 14.50 -4.46 6.23
N SER A 195 15.54 -5.11 6.80
CA SER A 195 16.41 -4.48 7.78
C SER A 195 17.07 -3.22 7.23
N ARG A 196 17.60 -3.27 6.01
CA ARG A 196 18.19 -2.11 5.37
C ARG A 196 17.19 -0.98 5.15
N LEU A 197 15.97 -1.26 4.68
CA LEU A 197 14.92 -0.24 4.57
C LEU A 197 14.59 0.39 5.93
N ALA A 198 14.51 -0.42 6.99
CA ALA A 198 14.23 0.07 8.32
C ALA A 198 15.37 0.92 8.90
N ASP A 199 16.63 0.53 8.69
CA ASP A 199 17.80 1.19 9.26
C ASP A 199 18.20 2.45 8.47
N GLU A 200 18.12 2.39 7.13
CA GLU A 200 18.63 3.42 6.24
C GLU A 200 17.57 4.46 5.83
N THR A 201 16.28 4.24 6.20
CA THR A 201 15.18 5.14 5.84
C THR A 201 14.28 5.49 7.03
N LYS A 202 13.39 6.49 6.83
CA LYS A 202 12.36 6.87 7.80
C LYS A 202 10.98 6.26 7.49
N GLY A 203 10.90 5.36 6.52
CA GLY A 203 9.65 4.75 6.08
C GLY A 203 8.98 3.94 7.20
N VAL A 204 7.67 3.80 7.09
CA VAL A 204 6.82 2.99 7.97
C VAL A 204 6.33 1.75 7.25
N CYS A 205 6.02 0.68 7.98
CA CYS A 205 5.64 -0.59 7.38
C CYS A 205 4.21 -0.98 7.74
N LYS A 206 3.40 -1.35 6.74
CA LYS A 206 2.10 -1.97 6.97
C LYS A 206 2.29 -3.44 7.28
N PHE A 207 1.95 -3.81 8.51
CA PHE A 207 1.95 -5.19 8.98
C PHE A 207 0.64 -5.88 8.56
N SER A 208 0.60 -6.30 7.33
CA SER A 208 -0.58 -6.91 6.69
C SER A 208 -0.15 -7.84 5.54
N GLY A 209 -1.07 -8.62 4.98
CA GLY A 209 -0.87 -9.39 3.75
C GLY A 209 0.06 -10.61 3.83
N ILE A 210 0.76 -10.87 4.94
CA ILE A 210 1.74 -11.97 5.03
C ILE A 210 1.10 -13.36 4.88
N VAL A 211 -0.15 -13.51 5.31
CA VAL A 211 -0.93 -14.75 5.14
C VAL A 211 -1.14 -15.08 3.66
N THR A 212 -1.39 -14.05 2.84
CA THR A 212 -1.57 -14.22 1.40
C THR A 212 -0.31 -14.78 0.74
N GLU A 213 0.85 -14.32 1.17
CA GLU A 213 2.15 -14.76 0.64
C GLU A 213 2.56 -16.17 1.14
N ALA A 214 1.93 -16.65 2.20
CA ALA A 214 2.12 -18.01 2.69
C ALA A 214 1.27 -19.05 1.92
N GLY A 215 0.20 -18.61 1.25
CA GLY A 215 -0.68 -19.49 0.50
C GLY A 215 -1.51 -20.43 1.37
N ASN A 216 -2.19 -21.40 0.75
CA ASN A 216 -3.06 -22.32 1.47
C ASN A 216 -2.27 -23.23 2.42
N GLY A 217 -2.89 -23.56 3.57
CA GLY A 217 -2.31 -24.47 4.56
C GLY A 217 -1.19 -23.86 5.40
N TRP A 218 -1.12 -22.52 5.50
CA TRP A 218 -0.17 -21.83 6.35
C TRP A 218 -0.35 -22.14 7.84
N SER A 219 0.71 -21.98 8.61
CA SER A 219 0.68 -22.08 10.06
C SER A 219 1.26 -20.81 10.70
N ILE A 220 0.92 -20.59 11.98
CA ILE A 220 1.50 -19.48 12.74
C ILE A 220 3.02 -19.59 12.82
N ASP A 221 3.56 -20.80 12.94
CA ASP A 221 5.00 -21.02 13.05
C ASP A 221 5.75 -20.67 11.76
N GLU A 222 5.13 -20.83 10.60
CA GLU A 222 5.69 -20.37 9.32
C GLU A 222 5.68 -18.84 9.18
N LEU A 223 4.65 -18.17 9.71
CA LEU A 223 4.54 -16.71 9.65
C LEU A 223 5.41 -16.01 10.69
N ARG A 224 5.61 -16.63 11.86
CA ARG A 224 6.25 -16.03 13.03
C ARG A 224 7.62 -15.40 12.73
N PRO A 225 8.57 -16.05 12.04
CA PRO A 225 9.87 -15.46 11.77
C PRO A 225 9.78 -14.15 10.99
N PHE A 226 8.87 -14.07 10.00
CA PHE A 226 8.65 -12.88 9.20
C PHE A 226 8.00 -11.76 10.01
N ALA A 227 6.99 -12.10 10.81
CA ALA A 227 6.30 -11.17 11.69
C ALA A 227 7.25 -10.55 12.71
N GLU A 228 8.00 -11.38 13.45
CA GLU A 228 8.95 -10.94 14.45
C GLU A 228 10.07 -10.10 13.84
N HIS A 229 10.54 -10.45 12.64
CA HIS A 229 11.57 -9.68 11.96
C HIS A 229 11.11 -8.24 11.64
N VAL A 230 9.91 -8.07 11.08
CA VAL A 230 9.36 -6.73 10.80
C VAL A 230 9.16 -5.91 12.06
N LEU A 231 8.58 -6.51 13.11
CA LEU A 231 8.35 -5.82 14.39
C LEU A 231 9.65 -5.38 15.06
N ASN A 232 10.69 -6.19 14.95
CA ASN A 232 12.02 -5.86 15.48
C ASN A 232 12.72 -4.79 14.64
N ALA A 233 12.66 -4.86 13.31
CA ALA A 233 13.33 -3.94 12.41
C ALA A 233 12.72 -2.52 12.46
N PHE A 234 11.40 -2.41 12.37
CA PHE A 234 10.73 -1.08 12.31
C PHE A 234 10.38 -0.52 13.70
N ALA A 235 10.43 -1.31 14.76
CA ALA A 235 9.90 -0.99 16.07
C ALA A 235 8.39 -0.57 16.05
N PRO A 236 7.67 -0.60 17.17
CA PRO A 236 6.22 -0.39 17.18
C PRO A 236 5.75 0.96 16.66
N ASN A 237 6.57 1.98 16.73
CA ASN A 237 6.24 3.34 16.29
C ASN A 237 6.34 3.56 14.76
N ARG A 238 6.85 2.58 14.03
CA ARG A 238 6.94 2.60 12.56
C ARG A 238 6.23 1.41 11.91
N VAL A 239 5.33 0.76 12.64
CA VAL A 239 4.48 -0.32 12.14
C VAL A 239 3.02 0.11 12.25
N MET A 240 2.23 -0.16 11.20
CA MET A 240 0.78 0.07 11.16
C MET A 240 0.05 -1.17 10.61
N CYS A 241 -1.20 -1.36 10.97
CA CYS A 241 -2.11 -2.41 10.48
C CYS A 241 -3.44 -1.79 10.05
#